data_8e8aef5ad30c9eb06ed3d475384dc4be
#
_entry.id   8e8aef5ad30c9eb06ed3d475384dc4be
#
_cell.length_a   1.000
_cell.length_b   1.000
_cell.length_c   1.000
_cell.angle_alpha   90.00
_cell.angle_beta   90.00
_cell.angle_gamma   90.00
#
_symmetry.space_group_name_H-M   'P 1'
#
loop_
_entity.id
_entity.type
_entity.pdbx_description
1 polymer ?
#
loop_
_entity_poly.entity_id
_entity_poly.type
_entity_poly.pdbx_seq_one_letter_code
_entity_poly.pdbx_strand_id
1 'polypeptide(L)'
;SSGHTAGMGARFKVLPVERQGPLTYEAVGSSLSDQLPHGFRHVHVRELVSSEPSDLDRLGDALMSWQMHARCLKVQASGGVELGSTVSLRPSALPGVAADCMVVAVVDEPERTGFAYGTLARHPECGEEAFILERSAVGVHLSITAFSRPHTRIARLSGPVGRAVQTHFTRRYVDAMRKISAG
;
A
#
# COMPACT_ATOMS: atom_id res chain seq x y z
N SER A 1 -41.78 -1.52 -7.53
CA SER A 1 -40.92 -2.29 -6.60
C SER A 1 -39.56 -2.51 -7.26
N SER A 2 -38.64 -1.62 -7.07
CA SER A 2 -37.27 -1.74 -7.57
C SER A 2 -36.38 -2.15 -6.41
N GLY A 3 -36.04 -3.43 -6.34
CA GLY A 3 -35.06 -3.95 -5.41
C GLY A 3 -33.66 -3.51 -5.83
N HIS A 4 -33.08 -2.57 -5.12
CA HIS A 4 -31.65 -2.30 -5.14
C HIS A 4 -30.96 -3.38 -4.32
N THR A 5 -30.31 -4.32 -4.98
CA THR A 5 -29.27 -5.17 -4.37
C THR A 5 -28.10 -4.27 -4.03
N ALA A 6 -28.04 -3.83 -2.78
CA ALA A 6 -26.85 -3.20 -2.22
C ALA A 6 -25.73 -4.24 -2.20
N GLY A 7 -24.75 -4.10 -3.09
CA GLY A 7 -23.48 -4.78 -2.96
C GLY A 7 -22.89 -4.44 -1.59
N MET A 8 -22.43 -5.46 -0.87
CA MET A 8 -21.70 -5.29 0.41
C MET A 8 -20.43 -4.49 0.10
N GLY A 9 -20.55 -3.14 0.18
CA GLY A 9 -19.42 -2.23 -0.02
C GLY A 9 -18.37 -2.48 1.05
N ALA A 10 -17.14 -2.69 0.62
CA ALA A 10 -15.98 -2.81 1.48
C ALA A 10 -15.96 -1.65 2.48
N ARG A 11 -15.88 -1.98 3.76
CA ARG A 11 -15.83 -0.96 4.84
C ARG A 11 -14.38 -0.59 5.10
N PHE A 12 -13.95 0.53 4.55
CA PHE A 12 -12.66 1.12 4.87
C PHE A 12 -12.83 2.57 5.30
N LYS A 13 -11.92 3.04 6.15
CA LYS A 13 -11.87 4.44 6.58
C LYS A 13 -10.87 5.18 5.72
N VAL A 14 -11.27 6.31 5.15
CA VAL A 14 -10.41 7.20 4.36
C VAL A 14 -10.12 8.48 5.13
N LEU A 15 -8.92 9.02 4.94
CA LEU A 15 -8.48 10.27 5.54
C LEU A 15 -9.43 11.42 5.15
N PRO A 16 -9.97 12.18 6.11
CA PRO A 16 -10.85 13.32 5.83
C PRO A 16 -10.19 14.37 4.94
N VAL A 17 -10.98 15.01 4.07
CA VAL A 17 -10.48 15.94 3.04
C VAL A 17 -9.64 17.08 3.63
N GLU A 18 -10.03 17.62 4.77
CA GLU A 18 -9.33 18.70 5.48
C GLU A 18 -7.92 18.29 5.95
N ARG A 19 -7.61 17.00 6.00
CA ARG A 19 -6.30 16.45 6.36
C ARG A 19 -5.46 16.00 5.17
N GLN A 20 -5.99 16.09 3.94
CA GLN A 20 -5.32 15.63 2.73
C GLN A 20 -4.34 16.67 2.14
N GLY A 21 -4.30 17.90 2.66
CA GLY A 21 -3.49 19.01 2.13
C GLY A 21 -2.00 18.72 1.87
N PRO A 22 -1.30 17.87 2.64
CA PRO A 22 0.11 17.55 2.37
C PRO A 22 0.35 16.56 1.23
N LEU A 23 -0.69 15.89 0.71
CA LEU A 23 -0.57 14.89 -0.35
C LEU A 23 -0.26 15.53 -1.71
N THR A 24 0.43 14.80 -2.55
CA THR A 24 0.87 15.27 -3.88
C THR A 24 -0.12 14.96 -5.01
N TYR A 25 -1.26 14.35 -4.70
CA TYR A 25 -2.33 13.94 -5.63
C TYR A 25 -3.72 14.15 -4.98
N GLU A 26 -4.79 14.07 -5.78
CA GLU A 26 -6.16 14.38 -5.33
C GLU A 26 -7.04 13.14 -5.15
N ALA A 27 -6.76 12.05 -5.90
CA ALA A 27 -7.60 10.83 -5.93
C ALA A 27 -7.37 9.93 -4.71
N VAL A 28 -7.55 10.48 -3.50
CA VAL A 28 -7.27 9.79 -2.24
C VAL A 28 -8.26 8.64 -1.99
N GLY A 29 -7.72 7.45 -1.66
CA GLY A 29 -8.51 6.23 -1.45
C GLY A 29 -8.78 5.42 -2.73
N SER A 30 -8.39 5.93 -3.90
CA SER A 30 -8.69 5.27 -5.17
C SER A 30 -7.93 3.96 -5.37
N SER A 31 -6.82 3.72 -4.66
CA SER A 31 -6.14 2.42 -4.70
C SER A 31 -6.96 1.27 -4.10
N LEU A 32 -8.03 1.59 -3.35
CA LEU A 32 -8.99 0.63 -2.79
C LEU A 32 -10.28 0.53 -3.62
N SER A 33 -10.39 1.25 -4.72
CA SER A 33 -11.55 1.23 -5.61
C SER A 33 -11.32 0.37 -6.84
N ASP A 34 -12.40 -0.01 -7.52
CA ASP A 34 -12.33 -0.79 -8.76
C ASP A 34 -11.80 0.04 -9.95
N GLN A 35 -11.78 1.37 -9.82
CA GLN A 35 -11.33 2.28 -10.88
C GLN A 35 -10.18 3.14 -10.38
N LEU A 36 -9.00 2.92 -10.96
CA LEU A 36 -7.83 3.76 -10.69
C LEU A 36 -7.85 5.04 -11.56
N PRO A 37 -7.28 6.15 -11.07
CA PRO A 37 -7.32 7.43 -11.78
C PRO A 37 -6.54 7.39 -13.10
N HIS A 38 -7.07 8.06 -14.13
CA HIS A 38 -6.41 8.20 -15.42
C HIS A 38 -5.13 9.06 -15.33
N GLY A 39 -4.18 8.82 -16.24
CA GLY A 39 -2.93 9.59 -16.29
C GLY A 39 -1.85 9.13 -15.31
N PHE A 40 -2.10 8.04 -14.61
CA PHE A 40 -1.13 7.35 -13.74
C PHE A 40 -0.78 5.99 -14.32
N ARG A 41 0.39 5.48 -13.97
CA ARG A 41 0.75 4.07 -14.16
C ARG A 41 0.04 3.27 -13.06
N HIS A 42 -0.53 2.13 -13.41
CA HIS A 42 -1.22 1.25 -12.50
C HIS A 42 -0.41 -0.03 -12.24
N VAL A 43 -0.44 -0.49 -11.01
CA VAL A 43 0.09 -1.80 -10.57
C VAL A 43 -1.01 -2.52 -9.82
N HIS A 44 -1.18 -3.80 -10.14
CA HIS A 44 -2.05 -4.69 -9.38
C HIS A 44 -1.38 -6.06 -9.31
N VAL A 45 -1.13 -6.52 -8.09
CA VAL A 45 -0.56 -7.83 -7.79
C VAL A 45 -1.40 -8.46 -6.70
N ARG A 46 -1.71 -9.76 -6.84
CA ARG A 46 -2.40 -10.56 -5.82
C ARG A 46 -1.71 -11.91 -5.72
N GLU A 47 -1.13 -12.20 -4.57
CA GLU A 47 -0.29 -13.37 -4.35
C GLU A 47 -0.65 -14.08 -3.04
N LEU A 48 -0.63 -15.41 -3.05
CA LEU A 48 -0.76 -16.22 -1.85
C LEU A 48 0.50 -16.06 -0.98
N VAL A 49 0.33 -15.64 0.27
CA VAL A 49 1.43 -15.42 1.23
C VAL A 49 1.41 -16.41 2.40
N SER A 50 0.28 -17.07 2.63
CA SER A 50 0.16 -18.22 3.54
C SER A 50 -0.89 -19.19 3.02
N SER A 51 -0.66 -20.52 3.17
CA SER A 51 -1.66 -21.55 2.92
C SER A 51 -2.64 -21.73 4.07
N GLU A 52 -2.39 -21.07 5.21
CA GLU A 52 -3.22 -21.19 6.42
C GLU A 52 -4.16 -19.97 6.53
N PRO A 53 -5.50 -20.14 6.38
CA PRO A 53 -6.44 -19.04 6.52
C PRO A 53 -6.41 -18.36 7.89
N SER A 54 -6.04 -19.10 8.95
CA SER A 54 -5.92 -18.59 10.33
C SER A 54 -4.77 -17.60 10.53
N ASP A 55 -3.86 -17.48 9.56
CA ASP A 55 -2.73 -16.54 9.62
C ASP A 55 -3.13 -15.08 9.42
N LEU A 56 -4.36 -14.77 9.01
CA LEU A 56 -4.76 -13.41 8.67
C LEU A 56 -4.46 -12.42 9.80
N ASP A 57 -4.82 -12.74 11.04
CA ASP A 57 -4.66 -11.82 12.17
C ASP A 57 -3.17 -11.56 12.44
N ARG A 58 -2.35 -12.60 12.47
CA ARG A 58 -0.90 -12.51 12.70
C ARG A 58 -0.19 -11.75 11.59
N LEU A 59 -0.54 -12.01 10.33
CA LEU A 59 0.03 -11.31 9.19
C LEU A 59 -0.49 -9.85 9.13
N GLY A 60 -1.73 -9.62 9.54
CA GLY A 60 -2.32 -8.30 9.71
C GLY A 60 -1.54 -7.45 10.71
N ASP A 61 -1.27 -7.99 11.90
CA ASP A 61 -0.46 -7.32 12.92
C ASP A 61 0.94 -6.97 12.38
N ALA A 62 1.56 -7.88 11.65
CA ALA A 62 2.87 -7.64 11.04
C ALA A 62 2.81 -6.54 9.95
N LEU A 63 1.77 -6.50 9.15
CA LEU A 63 1.55 -5.47 8.14
C LEU A 63 1.30 -4.11 8.80
N MET A 64 0.40 -4.04 9.78
CA MET A 64 0.01 -2.82 10.48
C MET A 64 1.09 -2.25 11.41
N SER A 65 2.12 -3.03 11.72
CA SER A 65 3.32 -2.61 12.47
C SER A 65 4.56 -2.38 11.59
N TRP A 66 4.40 -2.23 10.27
CA TRP A 66 5.47 -1.98 9.28
C TRP A 66 6.49 -3.12 9.11
N GLN A 67 6.29 -4.31 9.67
CA GLN A 67 7.27 -5.39 9.62
C GLN A 67 7.58 -5.85 8.18
N MET A 68 6.58 -5.90 7.30
CA MET A 68 6.78 -6.19 5.88
C MET A 68 7.74 -5.17 5.24
N HIS A 69 7.50 -3.89 5.45
CA HIS A 69 8.33 -2.80 4.90
C HIS A 69 9.74 -2.82 5.50
N ALA A 70 9.87 -3.06 6.81
CA ALA A 70 11.14 -3.10 7.51
C ALA A 70 12.08 -4.23 7.03
N ARG A 71 11.53 -5.32 6.47
CA ARG A 71 12.34 -6.38 5.83
C ARG A 71 12.92 -5.95 4.47
N CYS A 72 12.39 -4.89 3.87
CA CYS A 72 12.76 -4.43 2.53
C CYS A 72 13.50 -3.09 2.53
N LEU A 73 13.20 -2.23 3.49
CA LEU A 73 13.60 -0.83 3.54
C LEU A 73 13.96 -0.44 4.96
N LYS A 74 14.70 0.66 5.13
CA LYS A 74 14.77 1.34 6.42
C LYS A 74 13.48 2.12 6.63
N VAL A 75 12.74 1.78 7.68
CA VAL A 75 11.46 2.39 8.02
C VAL A 75 11.65 3.35 9.18
N GLN A 76 11.16 4.58 9.02
CA GLN A 76 11.07 5.57 10.08
C GLN A 76 9.61 6.07 10.11
N ALA A 77 8.83 5.53 11.03
CA ALA A 77 7.40 5.82 11.17
C ALA A 77 7.12 6.60 12.45
N SER A 78 6.04 7.37 12.46
CA SER A 78 5.54 8.10 13.64
C SER A 78 4.83 7.19 14.66
N GLY A 79 4.65 5.91 14.33
CA GLY A 79 3.95 4.90 15.13
C GLY A 79 3.54 3.73 14.25
N GLY A 80 2.57 2.94 14.71
CA GLY A 80 1.89 1.93 13.88
C GLY A 80 1.09 2.57 12.73
N VAL A 81 0.47 1.71 11.92
CA VAL A 81 -0.38 2.17 10.83
C VAL A 81 -1.71 2.68 11.37
N GLU A 82 -1.91 3.99 11.30
CA GLU A 82 -3.15 4.68 11.65
C GLU A 82 -3.43 5.78 10.62
N LEU A 83 -4.69 6.16 10.45
CA LEU A 83 -5.08 7.25 9.54
C LEU A 83 -4.33 8.55 9.86
N GLY A 84 -3.56 9.04 8.89
CA GLY A 84 -2.75 10.25 9.01
C GLY A 84 -1.38 10.04 9.64
N SER A 85 -1.01 8.82 10.08
CA SER A 85 0.37 8.53 10.47
C SER A 85 1.31 8.64 9.26
N THR A 86 2.55 9.06 9.51
CA THR A 86 3.55 9.26 8.46
C THR A 86 4.67 8.25 8.57
N VAL A 87 5.24 7.90 7.42
CA VAL A 87 6.38 7.01 7.32
C VAL A 87 7.37 7.51 6.28
N SER A 88 8.66 7.41 6.58
CA SER A 88 9.75 7.63 5.64
C SER A 88 10.40 6.29 5.31
N LEU A 89 10.32 5.89 4.05
CA LEU A 89 10.87 4.65 3.53
C LEU A 89 12.17 4.95 2.77
N ARG A 90 13.26 4.28 3.14
CA ARG A 90 14.59 4.57 2.56
C ARG A 90 15.24 3.27 2.06
N PRO A 91 15.43 3.13 0.75
CA PRO A 91 16.18 2.03 0.19
C PRO A 91 17.66 2.10 0.60
N SER A 92 18.22 1.02 1.16
CA SER A 92 19.63 1.01 1.57
C SER A 92 20.59 1.14 0.38
N ALA A 93 20.17 0.67 -0.81
CA ALA A 93 20.95 0.75 -2.04
C ALA A 93 20.95 2.15 -2.71
N LEU A 94 20.09 3.08 -2.26
CA LEU A 94 19.95 4.42 -2.85
C LEU A 94 20.09 5.49 -1.75
N PRO A 95 21.31 5.79 -1.30
CA PRO A 95 21.56 6.82 -0.29
C PRO A 95 21.00 8.18 -0.75
N GLY A 96 20.33 8.88 0.16
CA GLY A 96 19.73 10.19 -0.13
C GLY A 96 18.30 10.13 -0.70
N VAL A 97 17.80 8.96 -1.12
CA VAL A 97 16.41 8.81 -1.51
C VAL A 97 15.55 8.53 -0.29
N ALA A 98 14.51 9.34 -0.11
CA ALA A 98 13.48 9.13 0.90
C ALA A 98 12.11 9.15 0.22
N ALA A 99 11.30 8.14 0.47
CA ALA A 99 9.92 8.05 0.05
C ALA A 99 9.03 8.34 1.26
N ASP A 100 8.66 9.61 1.42
CA ASP A 100 7.80 10.04 2.53
C ASP A 100 6.33 9.83 2.14
N CYS A 101 5.59 9.14 2.99
CA CYS A 101 4.19 8.79 2.79
C CYS A 101 3.35 9.10 4.02
N MET A 102 2.04 9.23 3.81
CA MET A 102 1.04 9.33 4.88
C MET A 102 -0.04 8.28 4.66
N VAL A 103 -0.45 7.60 5.73
CA VAL A 103 -1.56 6.63 5.68
C VAL A 103 -2.85 7.37 5.40
N VAL A 104 -3.49 7.02 4.28
CA VAL A 104 -4.70 7.68 3.78
C VAL A 104 -5.95 6.83 3.89
N ALA A 105 -5.80 5.51 4.06
CA ALA A 105 -6.92 4.61 4.29
C ALA A 105 -6.49 3.42 5.15
N VAL A 106 -7.44 2.90 5.94
CA VAL A 106 -7.29 1.69 6.75
C VAL A 106 -8.49 0.79 6.52
N VAL A 107 -8.22 -0.49 6.28
CA VAL A 107 -9.20 -1.57 6.16
C VAL A 107 -9.09 -2.45 7.39
N ASP A 108 -10.20 -2.63 8.09
CA ASP A 108 -10.30 -3.47 9.28
C ASP A 108 -11.65 -4.21 9.24
N GLU A 109 -11.63 -5.39 8.63
CA GLU A 109 -12.79 -6.25 8.39
C GLU A 109 -12.45 -7.69 8.83
N PRO A 110 -13.45 -8.54 9.14
CA PRO A 110 -13.19 -9.90 9.62
C PRO A 110 -12.34 -10.75 8.65
N GLU A 111 -12.48 -10.53 7.35
CA GLU A 111 -11.81 -11.30 6.30
C GLU A 111 -10.72 -10.52 5.56
N ARG A 112 -10.56 -9.21 5.89
CA ARG A 112 -9.63 -8.32 5.20
C ARG A 112 -9.03 -7.30 6.15
N THR A 113 -7.72 -7.13 6.09
CA THR A 113 -7.02 -6.09 6.84
C THR A 113 -5.90 -5.46 6.01
N GLY A 114 -5.63 -4.19 6.25
CA GLY A 114 -4.55 -3.49 5.57
C GLY A 114 -4.74 -1.99 5.52
N PHE A 115 -4.01 -1.35 4.63
CA PHE A 115 -4.00 0.10 4.52
C PHE A 115 -3.58 0.57 3.13
N ALA A 116 -3.81 1.86 2.86
CA ALA A 116 -3.18 2.58 1.78
C ALA A 116 -2.39 3.78 2.31
N TYR A 117 -1.26 4.06 1.70
CA TYR A 117 -0.54 5.31 1.92
C TYR A 117 -0.42 6.13 0.63
N GLY A 118 -0.46 7.44 0.79
CA GLY A 118 -0.25 8.42 -0.27
C GLY A 118 1.07 9.15 -0.13
N THR A 119 1.61 9.60 -1.25
CA THR A 119 2.91 10.26 -1.33
C THR A 119 2.88 11.70 -0.82
N LEU A 120 3.94 12.09 -0.11
CA LEU A 120 4.23 13.45 0.34
C LEU A 120 5.29 14.11 -0.57
N ALA A 121 5.52 15.40 -0.39
CA ALA A 121 6.36 16.22 -1.26
C ALA A 121 7.79 15.69 -1.51
N ARG A 122 8.37 14.96 -0.56
CA ARG A 122 9.72 14.38 -0.70
C ARG A 122 9.73 13.02 -1.39
N HIS A 123 8.57 12.47 -1.72
CA HIS A 123 8.49 11.22 -2.45
C HIS A 123 8.86 11.42 -3.93
N PRO A 124 9.69 10.56 -4.55
CA PRO A 124 10.05 10.68 -5.97
C PRO A 124 8.87 10.49 -6.93
N GLU A 125 7.86 9.72 -6.53
CA GLU A 125 6.61 9.48 -7.26
C GLU A 125 5.47 10.30 -6.63
N CYS A 126 4.39 10.48 -7.40
CA CYS A 126 3.12 11.08 -6.97
C CYS A 126 2.03 10.04 -7.16
N GLY A 127 1.33 9.66 -6.08
CA GLY A 127 0.28 8.66 -6.13
C GLY A 127 0.03 7.95 -4.80
N GLU A 128 -0.56 6.75 -4.89
CA GLU A 128 -1.04 5.97 -3.75
C GLU A 128 -0.75 4.49 -3.95
N GLU A 129 -0.51 3.77 -2.86
CA GLU A 129 -0.31 2.33 -2.86
C GLU A 129 -1.04 1.69 -1.68
N ALA A 130 -1.85 0.68 -1.95
CA ALA A 130 -2.60 -0.11 -0.99
C ALA A 130 -2.01 -1.49 -0.81
N PHE A 131 -2.02 -1.98 0.42
CA PHE A 131 -1.61 -3.32 0.84
C PHE A 131 -2.75 -3.95 1.61
N ILE A 132 -3.38 -4.98 1.04
CA ILE A 132 -4.54 -5.64 1.64
C ILE A 132 -4.26 -7.13 1.77
N LEU A 133 -4.36 -7.63 2.98
CA LEU A 133 -4.43 -9.06 3.28
C LEU A 133 -5.88 -9.50 3.27
N GLU A 134 -6.16 -10.61 2.62
CA GLU A 134 -7.50 -11.16 2.49
C GLU A 134 -7.47 -12.66 2.73
N ARG A 135 -8.34 -13.13 3.62
CA ARG A 135 -8.58 -14.56 3.89
C ARG A 135 -9.38 -15.16 2.76
N SER A 136 -9.01 -16.37 2.35
CA SER A 136 -9.73 -17.20 1.40
C SER A 136 -9.75 -18.66 1.86
N ALA A 137 -10.50 -19.51 1.18
CA ALA A 137 -10.54 -20.94 1.49
C ALA A 137 -9.17 -21.64 1.34
N VAL A 138 -8.24 -21.06 0.57
CA VAL A 138 -6.92 -21.66 0.29
C VAL A 138 -5.79 -20.97 1.06
N GLY A 139 -6.09 -19.99 1.92
CA GLY A 139 -5.09 -19.28 2.70
C GLY A 139 -5.28 -17.77 2.70
N VAL A 140 -4.18 -17.04 2.94
CA VAL A 140 -4.15 -15.58 2.97
C VAL A 140 -3.43 -15.05 1.75
N HIS A 141 -4.09 -14.12 1.03
CA HIS A 141 -3.52 -13.39 -0.10
C HIS A 141 -3.12 -11.98 0.29
N LEU A 142 -1.99 -11.53 -0.23
CA LEU A 142 -1.61 -10.11 -0.22
C LEU A 142 -1.94 -9.51 -1.59
N SER A 143 -2.78 -8.49 -1.60
CA SER A 143 -3.03 -7.63 -2.77
C SER A 143 -2.27 -6.32 -2.61
N ILE A 144 -1.52 -5.93 -3.65
CA ILE A 144 -0.83 -4.64 -3.75
C ILE A 144 -1.40 -3.92 -4.96
N THR A 145 -2.07 -2.80 -4.73
CA THR A 145 -2.67 -1.98 -5.79
C THR A 145 -2.08 -0.58 -5.69
N ALA A 146 -1.51 -0.08 -6.78
CA ALA A 146 -0.93 1.26 -6.79
C ALA A 146 -1.28 2.02 -8.08
N PHE A 147 -1.35 3.33 -7.95
CA PHE A 147 -1.27 4.25 -9.07
C PHE A 147 -0.21 5.30 -8.78
N SER A 148 0.68 5.53 -9.73
CA SER A 148 1.76 6.50 -9.57
C SER A 148 2.19 7.13 -10.89
N ARG A 149 2.77 8.32 -10.79
CA ARG A 149 3.49 9.00 -11.86
C ARG A 149 4.74 9.68 -11.31
N PRO A 150 5.79 9.85 -12.11
CA PRO A 150 6.99 10.55 -11.65
C PRO A 150 6.69 11.98 -11.18
N HIS A 151 7.07 12.31 -9.95
CA HIS A 151 6.86 13.63 -9.36
C HIS A 151 8.05 14.55 -9.58
N THR A 152 9.27 14.04 -9.38
CA THR A 152 10.50 14.82 -9.52
C THR A 152 11.07 14.78 -10.95
N ARG A 153 11.91 15.78 -11.31
CA ARG A 153 12.62 15.80 -12.60
C ARG A 153 13.49 14.55 -12.77
N ILE A 154 14.16 14.11 -11.72
CA ILE A 154 14.99 12.89 -11.71
C ILE A 154 14.15 11.66 -11.96
N ALA A 155 13.00 11.53 -11.30
CA ALA A 155 12.08 10.41 -11.52
C ALA A 155 11.52 10.38 -12.95
N ARG A 156 11.27 11.54 -13.58
CA ARG A 156 10.84 11.64 -14.99
C ARG A 156 11.90 11.13 -15.96
N LEU A 157 13.18 11.42 -15.70
CA LEU A 157 14.30 10.95 -16.54
C LEU A 157 14.60 9.46 -16.35
N SER A 158 14.15 8.88 -15.22
CA SER A 158 14.41 7.48 -14.86
C SER A 158 13.45 6.46 -15.49
N GLY A 159 12.42 6.86 -16.22
CA GLY A 159 11.41 6.09 -16.96
C GLY A 159 11.38 4.55 -16.76
N PRO A 160 12.11 3.75 -17.57
CA PRO A 160 12.16 2.30 -17.42
C PRO A 160 12.74 1.82 -16.09
N VAL A 161 13.72 2.55 -15.54
CA VAL A 161 14.37 2.22 -14.27
C VAL A 161 13.37 2.40 -13.10
N GLY A 162 12.54 3.44 -13.12
CA GLY A 162 11.50 3.63 -12.10
C GLY A 162 10.50 2.46 -12.07
N ARG A 163 10.12 1.93 -13.25
CA ARG A 163 9.28 0.73 -13.34
C ARG A 163 9.95 -0.52 -12.77
N ALA A 164 11.21 -0.72 -13.11
CA ALA A 164 11.98 -1.86 -12.58
C ALA A 164 12.12 -1.80 -11.05
N VAL A 165 12.37 -0.63 -10.50
CA VAL A 165 12.45 -0.38 -9.05
C VAL A 165 11.12 -0.69 -8.37
N GLN A 166 9.99 -0.21 -8.91
CA GLN A 166 8.67 -0.51 -8.35
C GLN A 166 8.37 -2.01 -8.37
N THR A 167 8.58 -2.69 -9.51
CA THR A 167 8.39 -4.14 -9.63
C THR A 167 9.28 -4.91 -8.65
N HIS A 168 10.53 -4.45 -8.46
CA HIS A 168 11.45 -5.05 -7.51
C HIS A 168 10.91 -4.96 -6.07
N PHE A 169 10.43 -3.80 -5.63
CA PHE A 169 9.90 -3.65 -4.27
C PHE A 169 8.59 -4.41 -4.08
N THR A 170 7.69 -4.41 -5.06
CA THR A 170 6.45 -5.21 -5.00
C THR A 170 6.74 -6.69 -4.75
N ARG A 171 7.71 -7.27 -5.49
CA ARG A 171 8.15 -8.67 -5.26
C ARG A 171 8.74 -8.88 -3.88
N ARG A 172 9.58 -7.96 -3.42
CA ARG A 172 10.18 -8.04 -2.07
C ARG A 172 9.15 -7.97 -0.96
N TYR A 173 8.08 -7.19 -1.10
CA TYR A 173 6.98 -7.14 -0.13
C TYR A 173 6.25 -8.49 -0.05
N VAL A 174 5.93 -9.10 -1.19
CA VAL A 174 5.34 -10.44 -1.23
C VAL A 174 6.26 -11.47 -0.54
N ASP A 175 7.54 -11.48 -0.88
CA ASP A 175 8.52 -12.40 -0.28
C ASP A 175 8.72 -12.14 1.22
N ALA A 176 8.66 -10.87 1.65
CA ALA A 176 8.73 -10.51 3.06
C ALA A 176 7.53 -11.08 3.84
N MET A 177 6.31 -10.96 3.28
CA MET A 177 5.11 -11.51 3.92
C MET A 177 5.14 -13.04 3.96
N ARG A 178 5.59 -13.71 2.91
CA ARG A 178 5.80 -15.17 2.91
C ARG A 178 6.79 -15.62 4.00
N LYS A 179 7.89 -14.87 4.19
CA LYS A 179 8.85 -15.15 5.26
C LYS A 179 8.28 -14.89 6.65
N ILE A 180 7.42 -13.90 6.82
CA ILE A 180 6.71 -13.65 8.08
C ILE A 180 5.71 -14.78 8.34
N SER A 181 5.05 -15.30 7.31
CA SER A 181 4.15 -16.45 7.43
C SER A 181 4.86 -17.73 7.87
N ALA A 182 6.07 -17.96 7.36
CA ALA A 182 6.83 -19.20 7.63
C ALA A 182 7.50 -19.25 9.02
N GLY A 183 7.42 -18.16 9.82
CA GLY A 183 7.95 -18.13 11.18
C GLY A 183 9.09 -17.19 11.37
#